data_b6abcb3c36b5ce6af57e5f27c08a21a7
#
_entry.id   b6abcb3c36b5ce6af57e5f27c08a21a7
#
_cell.length_a   1.000
_cell.length_b   1.000
_cell.length_c   1.000
_cell.angle_alpha   90.00
_cell.angle_beta   90.00
_cell.angle_gamma   90.00
#
_symmetry.space_group_name_H-M   'P 1'
#
loop_
_entity.id
_entity.type
_entity.pdbx_description
1 polymer ?
#
loop_
_entity_poly.entity_id
_entity_poly.type
_entity_poly.pdbx_seq_one_letter_code
_entity_poly.pdbx_strand_id
1 'polypeptide(L)'
;MSVGKRESPRASVWPITFAIGIAVLLLGLIVNPRVLAPIGAALTMGAGFGWIRARRTIPPPVTPPPARRETSGAARYPRSRLLERAMLGVGSLVALGIVLPSAGFALLPTLTGQRRRPVDLGPIDAFPEGKFVIATFLSDPQAGEVSRRAAFIRNNGLADNVPSFTILSSRCTHVGCPTEPNGPVFTQEHKLERTRGGEVGLVPTFPAGGFGCPCHGSQFDTEGNRTAGPAPRALDRYQFSIRNGHLWLGEIYSVSRVDASGAQARIHAFKRLGDGEPATGPESLLYPFDPIR
;
A
#
# COMPACT_ATOMS: atom_id res chain seq x y z
N MET A 1 -64.67 16.20 27.59
CA MET A 1 -63.75 15.09 27.22
C MET A 1 -62.68 15.65 26.30
N SER A 2 -61.52 15.97 26.84
CA SER A 2 -60.40 16.50 26.08
C SER A 2 -59.54 15.30 25.61
N VAL A 3 -59.49 15.09 24.30
CA VAL A 3 -58.65 14.03 23.67
C VAL A 3 -57.23 14.53 23.70
N GLY A 4 -56.42 13.94 24.62
CA GLY A 4 -55.00 14.23 24.71
C GLY A 4 -54.27 13.85 23.41
N LYS A 5 -53.70 14.85 22.77
CA LYS A 5 -52.85 14.74 21.59
C LYS A 5 -51.64 13.85 21.92
N ARG A 6 -51.59 12.63 21.37
CA ARG A 6 -50.38 11.76 21.46
C ARG A 6 -49.24 12.45 20.70
N GLU A 7 -48.32 12.99 21.44
CA GLU A 7 -47.05 13.41 20.83
C GLU A 7 -46.31 12.17 20.27
N SER A 8 -46.08 12.20 18.97
CA SER A 8 -45.25 11.19 18.34
C SER A 8 -43.82 11.23 18.92
N PRO A 9 -43.18 10.09 19.21
CA PRO A 9 -41.81 10.10 19.71
C PRO A 9 -40.91 10.81 18.69
N ARG A 10 -40.20 11.84 19.17
CA ARG A 10 -39.23 12.58 18.34
C ARG A 10 -38.20 11.59 17.80
N ALA A 11 -38.12 11.45 16.48
CA ALA A 11 -37.10 10.62 15.86
C ALA A 11 -35.68 11.08 16.25
N SER A 12 -34.89 10.20 16.81
CA SER A 12 -33.51 10.50 17.18
C SER A 12 -32.66 10.63 15.92
N VAL A 13 -31.90 11.72 15.81
CA VAL A 13 -30.98 11.96 14.66
C VAL A 13 -29.65 11.18 14.81
N TRP A 14 -29.35 10.67 15.98
CA TRP A 14 -28.08 10.03 16.28
C TRP A 14 -27.76 8.78 15.44
N PRO A 15 -28.72 7.86 15.18
CA PRO A 15 -28.45 6.69 14.34
C PRO A 15 -28.04 7.05 12.91
N ILE A 16 -28.68 8.08 12.34
CA ILE A 16 -28.38 8.55 10.98
C ILE A 16 -26.98 9.20 10.95
N THR A 17 -26.67 10.05 11.93
CA THR A 17 -25.36 10.70 12.05
C THR A 17 -24.24 9.67 12.25
N PHE A 18 -24.51 8.62 13.02
CA PHE A 18 -23.56 7.52 13.23
C PHE A 18 -23.29 6.76 11.94
N ALA A 19 -24.34 6.43 11.16
CA ALA A 19 -24.20 5.76 9.87
C ALA A 19 -23.43 6.62 8.84
N ILE A 20 -23.69 7.93 8.80
CA ILE A 20 -22.93 8.88 7.96
C ILE A 20 -21.46 8.91 8.38
N GLY A 21 -21.18 8.95 9.68
CA GLY A 21 -19.81 8.92 10.20
C GLY A 21 -19.04 7.68 9.74
N ILE A 22 -19.66 6.49 9.81
CA ILE A 22 -19.07 5.23 9.30
C ILE A 22 -18.82 5.31 7.80
N ALA A 23 -19.79 5.80 7.02
CA ALA A 23 -19.65 5.92 5.57
C ALA A 23 -18.48 6.85 5.19
N VAL A 24 -18.36 8.01 5.87
CA VAL A 24 -17.23 8.94 5.67
C VAL A 24 -15.91 8.33 6.09
N LEU A 25 -15.88 7.55 7.19
CA LEU A 25 -14.68 6.82 7.62
C LEU A 25 -14.22 5.82 6.57
N LEU A 26 -15.13 4.96 6.10
CA LEU A 26 -14.82 3.93 5.10
C LEU A 26 -14.39 4.55 3.77
N LEU A 27 -15.12 5.57 3.30
CA LEU A 27 -14.75 6.32 2.10
C LEU A 27 -13.40 7.01 2.29
N GLY A 28 -13.17 7.57 3.48
CA GLY A 28 -11.92 8.24 3.82
C GLY A 28 -10.71 7.30 3.81
N LEU A 29 -10.86 6.06 4.25
CA LEU A 29 -9.79 5.06 4.18
C LEU A 29 -9.38 4.74 2.74
N ILE A 30 -10.32 4.83 1.79
CA ILE A 30 -10.07 4.54 0.37
C ILE A 30 -9.51 5.78 -0.34
N VAL A 31 -10.12 6.96 -0.13
CA VAL A 31 -9.85 8.17 -0.91
C VAL A 31 -8.75 9.03 -0.29
N ASN A 32 -8.83 9.30 1.01
CA ASN A 32 -7.85 10.13 1.71
C ASN A 32 -7.77 9.75 3.20
N PRO A 33 -6.91 8.79 3.55
CA PRO A 33 -6.81 8.28 4.92
C PRO A 33 -6.30 9.32 5.93
N ARG A 34 -5.64 10.40 5.47
CA ARG A 34 -5.06 11.41 6.37
C ARG A 34 -6.06 12.52 6.76
N VAL A 35 -7.06 12.77 5.92
CA VAL A 35 -8.03 13.86 6.15
C VAL A 35 -9.43 13.32 6.42
N LEU A 36 -9.98 12.54 5.48
CA LEU A 36 -11.38 12.09 5.57
C LEU A 36 -11.57 10.99 6.62
N ALA A 37 -10.61 10.08 6.80
CA ALA A 37 -10.77 9.02 7.78
C ALA A 37 -10.81 9.55 9.23
N PRO A 38 -9.94 10.49 9.69
CA PRO A 38 -10.08 11.11 11.00
C PRO A 38 -11.39 11.86 11.19
N ILE A 39 -11.90 12.55 10.16
CA ILE A 39 -13.20 13.24 10.21
C ILE A 39 -14.33 12.23 10.39
N GLY A 40 -14.35 11.15 9.61
CA GLY A 40 -15.33 10.07 9.74
C GLY A 40 -15.29 9.40 11.11
N ALA A 41 -14.09 9.15 11.65
CA ALA A 41 -13.90 8.60 12.99
C ALA A 41 -14.46 9.53 14.06
N ALA A 42 -14.16 10.83 14.00
CA ALA A 42 -14.67 11.83 14.94
C ALA A 42 -16.20 11.93 14.91
N LEU A 43 -16.80 11.93 13.71
CA LEU A 43 -18.27 11.94 13.55
C LEU A 43 -18.90 10.67 14.13
N THR A 44 -18.31 9.50 13.88
CA THR A 44 -18.81 8.21 14.39
C THR A 44 -18.75 8.17 15.91
N MET A 45 -17.64 8.56 16.51
CA MET A 45 -17.45 8.59 17.96
C MET A 45 -18.38 9.62 18.62
N GLY A 46 -18.48 10.83 18.07
CA GLY A 46 -19.35 11.89 18.58
C GLY A 46 -20.84 11.49 18.51
N ALA A 47 -21.28 10.92 17.39
CA ALA A 47 -22.65 10.43 17.23
C ALA A 47 -22.95 9.25 18.17
N GLY A 48 -22.03 8.30 18.31
CA GLY A 48 -22.16 7.19 19.25
C GLY A 48 -22.28 7.65 20.70
N PHE A 49 -21.43 8.56 21.12
CA PHE A 49 -21.48 9.15 22.46
C PHE A 49 -22.79 9.93 22.70
N GLY A 50 -23.19 10.78 21.74
CA GLY A 50 -24.46 11.50 21.79
C GLY A 50 -25.66 10.57 21.89
N TRP A 51 -25.63 9.45 21.16
CA TRP A 51 -26.70 8.45 21.21
C TRP A 51 -26.80 7.74 22.57
N ILE A 52 -25.67 7.34 23.12
CA ILE A 52 -25.61 6.73 24.47
C ILE A 52 -26.12 7.72 25.52
N ARG A 53 -25.71 8.98 25.43
CA ARG A 53 -26.15 10.04 26.36
C ARG A 53 -27.66 10.32 26.23
N ALA A 54 -28.17 10.40 24.99
CA ALA A 54 -29.60 10.62 24.73
C ALA A 54 -30.48 9.48 25.27
N ARG A 55 -30.01 8.24 25.22
CA ARG A 55 -30.72 7.09 25.81
C ARG A 55 -30.80 7.14 27.34
N ARG A 56 -29.80 7.74 27.98
CA ARG A 56 -29.78 7.88 29.46
C ARG A 56 -30.74 8.95 29.97
N THR A 57 -31.12 9.90 29.12
CA THR A 57 -32.02 11.01 29.49
C THR A 57 -33.49 10.73 29.19
N ILE A 58 -33.82 9.60 28.54
CA ILE A 58 -35.22 9.19 28.35
C ILE A 58 -35.69 8.59 29.68
N PRO A 59 -36.64 9.22 30.40
CA PRO A 59 -37.23 8.65 31.59
C PRO A 59 -37.89 7.31 31.22
N PRO A 60 -37.79 6.31 32.12
CA PRO A 60 -38.48 5.03 31.86
C PRO A 60 -39.97 5.28 31.61
N PRO A 61 -40.58 4.53 30.66
CA PRO A 61 -42.00 4.68 30.39
C PRO A 61 -42.76 4.51 31.71
N VAL A 62 -43.62 5.51 32.01
CA VAL A 62 -44.50 5.41 33.19
C VAL A 62 -45.47 4.25 32.91
N THR A 63 -45.08 3.08 33.36
CA THR A 63 -46.01 1.93 33.39
C THR A 63 -47.07 2.24 34.45
N PRO A 64 -48.35 2.18 34.12
CA PRO A 64 -49.40 2.24 35.12
C PRO A 64 -49.13 1.16 36.15
N PRO A 65 -49.36 1.41 37.45
CA PRO A 65 -49.05 0.46 38.51
C PRO A 65 -49.76 -0.88 38.17
N PRO A 66 -49.00 -2.01 38.13
CA PRO A 66 -49.61 -3.29 37.85
C PRO A 66 -50.61 -3.59 38.95
N ALA A 67 -51.83 -3.99 38.57
CA ALA A 67 -52.78 -4.53 39.49
C ALA A 67 -52.06 -5.62 40.31
N ARG A 68 -52.07 -5.50 41.61
CA ARG A 68 -51.42 -6.30 42.62
C ARG A 68 -51.68 -7.78 42.35
N ARG A 69 -50.80 -8.49 41.67
CA ARG A 69 -50.70 -9.94 41.73
C ARG A 69 -49.62 -10.31 42.71
N GLU A 70 -50.04 -10.70 43.88
CA GLU A 70 -49.22 -11.41 44.81
C GLU A 70 -48.78 -12.71 44.18
N THR A 71 -47.53 -12.80 43.76
CA THR A 71 -46.89 -14.09 43.48
C THR A 71 -45.46 -14.06 44.00
N SER A 72 -45.25 -14.98 44.92
CA SER A 72 -44.06 -15.42 45.58
C SER A 72 -42.73 -15.21 44.82
N GLY A 73 -41.74 -14.77 45.63
CA GLY A 73 -40.38 -14.51 45.23
C GLY A 73 -39.66 -15.62 44.50
N ALA A 74 -39.34 -15.31 43.26
CA ALA A 74 -38.15 -15.74 42.59
C ALA A 74 -37.80 -14.58 41.67
N ALA A 75 -36.66 -13.92 41.88
CA ALA A 75 -36.14 -12.88 40.99
C ALA A 75 -35.92 -13.52 39.60
N ARG A 76 -36.96 -13.53 38.77
CA ARG A 76 -36.86 -13.95 37.37
C ARG A 76 -36.06 -12.88 36.63
N TYR A 77 -34.80 -13.15 36.42
CA TYR A 77 -34.03 -12.42 35.43
C TYR A 77 -34.82 -12.48 34.09
N PRO A 78 -35.24 -11.36 33.54
CA PRO A 78 -36.00 -11.39 32.29
C PRO A 78 -35.15 -12.08 31.23
N ARG A 79 -35.63 -13.17 30.68
CA ARG A 79 -34.97 -13.97 29.63
C ARG A 79 -34.47 -13.12 28.48
N SER A 80 -35.18 -12.02 28.19
CA SER A 80 -34.80 -11.04 27.18
C SER A 80 -33.43 -10.36 27.45
N ARG A 81 -33.11 -9.99 28.71
CA ARG A 81 -31.83 -9.40 29.05
C ARG A 81 -30.67 -10.39 29.01
N LEU A 82 -30.92 -11.65 29.31
CA LEU A 82 -29.89 -12.69 29.17
C LEU A 82 -29.57 -12.92 27.70
N LEU A 83 -30.60 -13.05 26.86
CA LEU A 83 -30.44 -13.22 25.41
C LEU A 83 -29.77 -12.00 24.78
N GLU A 84 -30.14 -10.78 25.15
CA GLU A 84 -29.51 -9.57 24.66
C GLU A 84 -27.99 -9.52 25.02
N ARG A 85 -27.64 -9.85 26.25
CA ARG A 85 -26.23 -9.91 26.66
C ARG A 85 -25.46 -11.03 25.97
N ALA A 86 -26.09 -12.18 25.78
CA ALA A 86 -25.49 -13.30 25.06
C ALA A 86 -25.26 -12.95 23.59
N MET A 87 -26.23 -12.32 22.91
CA MET A 87 -26.09 -11.88 21.52
C MET A 87 -25.00 -10.79 21.38
N LEU A 88 -24.95 -9.82 22.31
CA LEU A 88 -23.90 -8.81 22.31
C LEU A 88 -22.52 -9.44 22.57
N GLY A 89 -22.42 -10.38 23.51
CA GLY A 89 -21.18 -11.08 23.81
C GLY A 89 -20.67 -11.90 22.62
N VAL A 90 -21.52 -12.73 22.04
CA VAL A 90 -21.18 -13.54 20.86
C VAL A 90 -20.86 -12.64 19.66
N GLY A 91 -21.68 -11.62 19.40
CA GLY A 91 -21.45 -10.67 18.32
C GLY A 91 -20.12 -9.91 18.46
N SER A 92 -19.77 -9.53 19.70
CA SER A 92 -18.48 -8.87 19.98
C SER A 92 -17.29 -9.83 19.77
N LEU A 93 -17.40 -11.09 20.15
CA LEU A 93 -16.35 -12.09 19.91
C LEU A 93 -16.15 -12.36 18.43
N VAL A 94 -17.21 -12.47 17.65
CA VAL A 94 -17.14 -12.65 16.20
C VAL A 94 -16.52 -11.39 15.55
N ALA A 95 -16.97 -10.21 15.94
CA ALA A 95 -16.43 -8.95 15.44
C ALA A 95 -14.92 -8.82 15.75
N LEU A 96 -14.49 -9.11 16.98
CA LEU A 96 -13.07 -9.13 17.36
C LEU A 96 -12.28 -10.16 16.56
N GLY A 97 -12.84 -11.35 16.36
CA GLY A 97 -12.21 -12.42 15.56
C GLY A 97 -11.98 -12.06 14.10
N ILE A 98 -12.75 -11.12 13.55
CA ILE A 98 -12.58 -10.61 12.17
C ILE A 98 -11.72 -9.35 12.14
N VAL A 99 -12.00 -8.40 13.02
CA VAL A 99 -11.35 -7.08 13.01
C VAL A 99 -9.87 -7.16 13.40
N LEU A 100 -9.52 -7.96 14.42
CA LEU A 100 -8.13 -8.04 14.87
C LEU A 100 -7.18 -8.62 13.82
N PRO A 101 -7.47 -9.76 13.15
CA PRO A 101 -6.61 -10.26 12.08
C PRO A 101 -6.56 -9.32 10.88
N SER A 102 -7.70 -8.73 10.51
CA SER A 102 -7.75 -7.78 9.39
C SER A 102 -6.94 -6.51 9.66
N ALA A 103 -7.06 -5.95 10.86
CA ALA A 103 -6.26 -4.81 11.30
C ALA A 103 -4.77 -5.19 11.40
N GLY A 104 -4.45 -6.36 11.92
CA GLY A 104 -3.10 -6.89 11.98
C GLY A 104 -2.49 -7.00 10.57
N PHE A 105 -3.21 -7.62 9.64
CA PHE A 105 -2.76 -7.76 8.26
C PHE A 105 -2.54 -6.39 7.56
N ALA A 106 -3.40 -5.41 7.82
CA ALA A 106 -3.28 -4.08 7.24
C ALA A 106 -2.16 -3.23 7.88
N LEU A 107 -1.93 -3.35 9.19
CA LEU A 107 -1.02 -2.48 9.93
C LEU A 107 0.37 -3.08 10.16
N LEU A 108 0.47 -4.40 10.32
CA LEU A 108 1.76 -5.06 10.60
C LEU A 108 2.85 -4.76 9.55
N PRO A 109 2.58 -4.81 8.23
CA PRO A 109 3.61 -4.53 7.23
C PRO A 109 4.18 -3.12 7.34
N THR A 110 3.35 -2.14 7.71
CA THR A 110 3.78 -0.74 7.88
C THR A 110 4.61 -0.54 9.15
N LEU A 111 4.37 -1.35 10.19
CA LEU A 111 5.06 -1.27 11.48
C LEU A 111 6.35 -2.08 11.50
N THR A 112 6.39 -3.21 10.81
CA THR A 112 7.55 -4.13 10.85
C THR A 112 8.66 -3.75 9.89
N GLY A 113 8.42 -2.85 8.94
CA GLY A 113 9.38 -2.36 7.96
C GLY A 113 10.23 -3.50 7.36
N GLN A 114 9.92 -3.93 6.17
CA GLN A 114 10.70 -4.98 5.51
C GLN A 114 12.09 -4.44 5.17
N ARG A 115 13.07 -4.69 6.03
CA ARG A 115 14.48 -4.43 5.72
C ARG A 115 14.90 -5.43 4.64
N ARG A 116 15.06 -4.94 3.43
CA ARG A 116 15.61 -5.77 2.34
C ARG A 116 17.09 -6.00 2.59
N ARG A 117 17.50 -7.25 2.43
CA ARG A 117 18.92 -7.59 2.49
C ARG A 117 19.58 -7.18 1.17
N PRO A 118 20.82 -6.65 1.20
CA PRO A 118 21.55 -6.41 -0.04
C PRO A 118 21.72 -7.71 -0.84
N VAL A 119 21.52 -7.61 -2.16
CA VAL A 119 21.61 -8.74 -3.09
C VAL A 119 22.91 -8.64 -3.88
N ASP A 120 23.72 -9.68 -3.87
CA ASP A 120 24.92 -9.81 -4.70
C ASP A 120 24.51 -10.19 -6.12
N LEU A 121 24.82 -9.36 -7.10
CA LEU A 121 24.51 -9.61 -8.52
C LEU A 121 25.69 -10.22 -9.29
N GLY A 122 26.84 -10.39 -8.65
CA GLY A 122 28.05 -10.92 -9.27
C GLY A 122 29.08 -9.85 -9.62
N PRO A 123 30.15 -10.23 -10.32
CA PRO A 123 31.28 -9.36 -10.62
C PRO A 123 30.88 -8.22 -11.57
N ILE A 124 31.47 -7.03 -11.36
CA ILE A 124 31.21 -5.86 -12.22
C ILE A 124 31.52 -6.11 -13.70
N ASP A 125 32.46 -6.97 -13.99
CA ASP A 125 32.83 -7.33 -15.37
C ASP A 125 31.72 -8.08 -16.12
N ALA A 126 30.73 -8.62 -15.40
CA ALA A 126 29.52 -9.19 -16.01
C ALA A 126 28.58 -8.14 -16.61
N PHE A 127 28.82 -6.84 -16.32
CA PHE A 127 28.03 -5.71 -16.79
C PHE A 127 28.86 -4.84 -17.74
N PRO A 128 28.85 -5.08 -19.07
CA PRO A 128 29.63 -4.32 -20.02
C PRO A 128 29.27 -2.84 -20.02
N GLU A 129 30.27 -1.96 -20.14
CA GLU A 129 30.05 -0.51 -20.17
C GLU A 129 29.15 -0.07 -21.33
N GLY A 130 28.23 0.83 -21.07
CA GLY A 130 27.28 1.39 -22.03
C GLY A 130 26.14 0.46 -22.43
N LYS A 131 26.14 -0.79 -22.02
CA LYS A 131 25.11 -1.78 -22.35
C LYS A 131 24.14 -2.00 -21.20
N PHE A 132 22.86 -2.22 -21.54
CA PHE A 132 21.89 -2.68 -20.57
C PHE A 132 21.91 -4.20 -20.44
N VAL A 133 21.76 -4.66 -19.21
CA VAL A 133 21.59 -6.07 -18.84
C VAL A 133 20.34 -6.19 -17.99
N ILE A 134 19.46 -7.13 -18.31
CA ILE A 134 18.36 -7.56 -17.45
C ILE A 134 18.95 -8.52 -16.44
N ALA A 135 19.00 -8.13 -15.16
CA ALA A 135 19.40 -9.00 -14.07
C ALA A 135 18.16 -9.56 -13.38
N THR A 136 18.06 -10.89 -13.30
CA THR A 136 16.98 -11.59 -12.60
C THR A 136 17.55 -12.29 -11.38
N PHE A 137 17.00 -12.00 -10.20
CA PHE A 137 17.54 -12.45 -8.92
C PHE A 137 16.42 -12.73 -7.90
N LEU A 138 16.74 -13.43 -6.83
CA LEU A 138 15.88 -13.59 -5.66
C LEU A 138 16.19 -12.46 -4.66
N SER A 139 15.18 -11.66 -4.31
CA SER A 139 15.33 -10.61 -3.30
C SER A 139 15.39 -11.17 -1.88
N ASP A 140 14.84 -12.37 -1.67
CA ASP A 140 14.92 -13.16 -0.46
C ASP A 140 15.03 -14.65 -0.84
N PRO A 141 16.25 -15.23 -0.81
CA PRO A 141 16.44 -16.64 -1.14
C PRO A 141 15.63 -17.62 -0.29
N GLN A 142 15.28 -17.24 0.95
CA GLN A 142 14.49 -18.10 1.84
C GLN A 142 13.00 -18.15 1.41
N ALA A 143 12.50 -17.08 0.81
CA ALA A 143 11.16 -17.04 0.26
C ALA A 143 11.06 -17.74 -1.12
N GLY A 144 12.19 -18.11 -1.74
CA GLY A 144 12.21 -18.81 -3.02
C GLY A 144 11.67 -17.96 -4.18
N GLU A 145 11.03 -18.61 -5.15
CA GLU A 145 10.59 -18.03 -6.42
C GLU A 145 9.62 -16.84 -6.30
N VAL A 146 8.83 -16.76 -5.23
CA VAL A 146 7.94 -15.62 -4.98
C VAL A 146 8.69 -14.31 -4.76
N SER A 147 9.97 -14.40 -4.40
CA SER A 147 10.86 -13.26 -4.22
C SER A 147 11.64 -12.89 -5.49
N ARG A 148 11.38 -13.56 -6.63
CA ARG A 148 12.07 -13.26 -7.89
C ARG A 148 11.76 -11.84 -8.36
N ARG A 149 12.83 -11.12 -8.69
CA ARG A 149 12.77 -9.72 -9.17
C ARG A 149 13.65 -9.59 -10.39
N ALA A 150 13.42 -8.54 -11.16
CA ALA A 150 14.29 -8.14 -12.25
C ALA A 150 14.66 -6.65 -12.13
N ALA A 151 15.83 -6.31 -12.61
CA ALA A 151 16.31 -4.94 -12.73
C ALA A 151 16.97 -4.74 -14.10
N PHE A 152 16.83 -3.53 -14.65
CA PHE A 152 17.56 -3.11 -15.84
C PHE A 152 18.81 -2.36 -15.38
N ILE A 153 19.97 -2.92 -15.70
CA ILE A 153 21.25 -2.44 -15.23
C ILE A 153 22.09 -1.95 -16.41
N ARG A 154 22.55 -0.72 -16.35
CA ARG A 154 23.55 -0.18 -17.27
C ARG A 154 24.77 0.27 -16.48
N ASN A 155 25.92 -0.23 -16.87
CA ASN A 155 27.20 0.27 -16.42
C ASN A 155 27.52 1.56 -17.22
N ASN A 156 27.63 2.69 -16.50
CA ASN A 156 27.90 3.99 -17.11
C ASN A 156 29.40 4.32 -17.18
N GLY A 157 30.27 3.38 -16.83
CA GLY A 157 31.69 3.62 -16.68
C GLY A 157 32.01 4.32 -15.36
N LEU A 158 32.99 5.21 -15.37
CA LEU A 158 33.43 5.96 -14.20
C LEU A 158 32.84 7.38 -14.21
N ALA A 159 32.32 7.79 -13.06
CA ALA A 159 32.01 9.17 -12.74
C ALA A 159 32.96 9.62 -11.64
N ASP A 160 33.82 10.61 -11.88
CA ASP A 160 34.82 11.09 -10.92
C ASP A 160 35.66 9.96 -10.31
N ASN A 161 36.13 9.03 -11.14
CA ASN A 161 36.88 7.81 -10.76
C ASN A 161 36.09 6.80 -9.89
N VAL A 162 34.78 6.95 -9.78
CA VAL A 162 33.91 5.99 -9.06
C VAL A 162 33.01 5.28 -10.09
N PRO A 163 32.90 3.93 -10.01
CA PRO A 163 31.97 3.21 -10.89
C PRO A 163 30.54 3.72 -10.75
N SER A 164 29.92 3.99 -11.90
CA SER A 164 28.56 4.54 -12.00
C SER A 164 27.64 3.53 -12.66
N PHE A 165 26.47 3.33 -12.08
CA PHE A 165 25.45 2.44 -12.61
C PHE A 165 24.08 3.10 -12.64
N THR A 166 23.34 2.89 -13.72
CA THR A 166 21.90 3.10 -13.78
C THR A 166 21.22 1.78 -13.50
N ILE A 167 20.47 1.68 -12.40
CA ILE A 167 19.80 0.44 -12.00
C ILE A 167 18.32 0.74 -11.76
N LEU A 168 17.47 0.33 -12.71
CA LEU A 168 16.05 0.57 -12.70
C LEU A 168 15.30 -0.68 -12.26
N SER A 169 14.27 -0.51 -11.44
CA SER A 169 13.30 -1.57 -11.18
C SER A 169 12.52 -1.89 -12.45
N SER A 170 12.31 -3.17 -12.74
CA SER A 170 11.42 -3.59 -13.83
C SER A 170 9.93 -3.46 -13.49
N ARG A 171 9.57 -2.79 -12.41
CA ARG A 171 8.19 -2.61 -11.96
C ARG A 171 7.67 -1.23 -12.34
N CYS A 172 6.54 -1.24 -13.08
CA CYS A 172 5.83 -0.02 -13.45
C CYS A 172 5.30 0.70 -12.22
N THR A 173 5.55 2.01 -12.14
CA THR A 173 5.12 2.84 -11.01
C THR A 173 3.62 3.14 -11.01
N HIS A 174 2.86 2.65 -12.00
CA HIS A 174 1.39 2.75 -12.00
C HIS A 174 0.77 1.77 -10.99
N VAL A 175 0.85 0.47 -11.26
CA VAL A 175 0.27 -0.60 -10.41
C VAL A 175 1.20 -1.81 -10.25
N GLY A 176 2.50 -1.65 -10.49
CA GLY A 176 3.49 -2.69 -10.24
C GLY A 176 3.61 -3.77 -11.31
N CYS A 177 3.01 -3.60 -12.49
CA CYS A 177 3.19 -4.54 -13.61
C CYS A 177 4.66 -4.59 -14.05
N PRO A 178 5.15 -5.74 -14.56
CA PRO A 178 6.48 -5.81 -15.15
C PRO A 178 6.56 -4.91 -16.38
N THR A 179 7.67 -4.20 -16.50
CA THR A 179 8.05 -3.43 -17.71
C THR A 179 9.02 -4.24 -18.54
N GLU A 180 9.03 -3.99 -19.85
CA GLU A 180 9.88 -4.66 -20.81
C GLU A 180 10.71 -3.64 -21.59
N PRO A 181 11.92 -3.99 -22.04
CA PRO A 181 12.70 -3.10 -22.90
C PRO A 181 12.03 -2.96 -24.28
N ASN A 182 11.92 -1.71 -24.74
CA ASN A 182 11.47 -1.41 -26.13
C ASN A 182 12.64 -1.57 -27.10
N GLY A 183 13.02 -2.81 -27.37
CA GLY A 183 14.11 -3.18 -28.24
C GLY A 183 14.53 -4.64 -28.07
N PRO A 184 15.56 -5.08 -28.77
CA PRO A 184 15.97 -6.48 -28.77
C PRO A 184 16.48 -6.95 -27.40
N VAL A 185 16.10 -8.16 -27.03
CA VAL A 185 16.60 -8.89 -25.86
C VAL A 185 17.36 -10.10 -26.36
N PHE A 186 18.64 -10.20 -26.01
CA PHE A 186 19.54 -11.23 -26.51
C PHE A 186 19.51 -12.46 -25.60
N THR A 187 18.42 -13.19 -25.62
CA THR A 187 18.20 -14.38 -24.77
C THR A 187 19.22 -15.49 -25.00
N GLN A 188 19.81 -15.60 -26.20
CA GLN A 188 20.86 -16.56 -26.52
C GLN A 188 22.18 -16.25 -25.77
N GLU A 189 22.38 -15.02 -25.33
CA GLU A 189 23.53 -14.58 -24.56
C GLU A 189 23.29 -14.64 -23.04
N HIS A 190 22.24 -15.35 -22.61
CA HIS A 190 21.92 -15.53 -21.21
C HIS A 190 23.08 -16.17 -20.45
N LYS A 191 23.48 -15.55 -19.35
CA LYS A 191 24.49 -16.04 -18.42
C LYS A 191 23.89 -16.23 -17.04
N LEU A 192 24.37 -17.25 -16.33
CA LEU A 192 24.01 -17.47 -14.92
C LEU A 192 25.26 -17.21 -14.07
N GLU A 193 25.16 -16.19 -13.21
CA GLU A 193 26.18 -15.88 -12.23
C GLU A 193 25.80 -16.51 -10.88
N ARG A 194 26.72 -17.29 -10.31
CA ARG A 194 26.53 -17.87 -8.97
C ARG A 194 27.05 -16.92 -7.92
N THR A 195 26.14 -16.45 -7.08
CA THR A 195 26.44 -15.49 -6.04
C THR A 195 26.13 -16.06 -4.65
N ARG A 196 26.47 -15.34 -3.60
CA ARG A 196 26.13 -15.74 -2.22
C ARG A 196 24.62 -15.79 -1.96
N GLY A 197 23.82 -15.03 -2.73
CA GLY A 197 22.36 -14.97 -2.61
C GLY A 197 21.61 -15.97 -3.50
N GLY A 198 22.32 -16.78 -4.29
CA GLY A 198 21.74 -17.70 -5.26
C GLY A 198 22.21 -17.44 -6.68
N GLU A 199 21.47 -17.94 -7.67
CA GLU A 199 21.77 -17.72 -9.07
C GLU A 199 21.15 -16.42 -9.55
N VAL A 200 21.92 -15.63 -10.30
CA VAL A 200 21.49 -14.39 -10.95
C VAL A 200 21.54 -14.61 -12.46
N GLY A 201 20.40 -14.51 -13.12
CA GLY A 201 20.30 -14.56 -14.57
C GLY A 201 20.61 -13.19 -15.16
N LEU A 202 21.54 -13.15 -16.13
CA LEU A 202 21.94 -11.93 -16.83
C LEU A 202 21.63 -12.09 -18.31
N VAL A 203 20.81 -11.19 -18.88
CA VAL A 203 20.44 -11.16 -20.29
C VAL A 203 20.74 -9.79 -20.88
N PRO A 204 21.65 -9.65 -21.84
CA PRO A 204 21.88 -8.37 -22.49
C PRO A 204 20.65 -7.89 -23.27
N THR A 205 20.46 -6.56 -23.28
CA THR A 205 19.36 -5.93 -24.02
C THR A 205 19.78 -4.56 -24.57
N PHE A 206 19.09 -4.11 -25.61
CA PHE A 206 19.26 -2.78 -26.18
C PHE A 206 17.92 -2.04 -26.23
N PRO A 207 17.53 -1.34 -25.15
CA PRO A 207 16.26 -0.63 -25.07
C PRO A 207 16.33 0.70 -25.81
N ALA A 208 16.41 0.66 -27.15
CA ALA A 208 16.52 1.87 -28.00
C ALA A 208 15.33 2.83 -27.80
N GLY A 209 14.13 2.31 -27.56
CA GLY A 209 12.92 3.06 -27.24
C GLY A 209 12.65 3.18 -25.73
N GLY A 210 13.62 2.90 -24.88
CA GLY A 210 13.43 2.87 -23.43
C GLY A 210 12.68 1.63 -22.96
N PHE A 211 11.73 1.77 -22.04
CA PHE A 211 10.99 0.67 -21.43
C PHE A 211 9.48 0.90 -21.52
N GLY A 212 8.73 -0.16 -21.78
CA GLY A 212 7.28 -0.14 -21.90
C GLY A 212 6.60 -1.02 -20.87
N CYS A 213 5.43 -0.61 -20.39
CA CYS A 213 4.56 -1.43 -19.56
C CYS A 213 3.39 -1.93 -20.40
N PRO A 214 3.27 -3.25 -20.65
CA PRO A 214 2.21 -3.79 -21.51
C PRO A 214 0.82 -3.72 -20.89
N CYS A 215 0.69 -3.55 -19.56
CA CYS A 215 -0.61 -3.56 -18.90
C CYS A 215 -1.49 -2.35 -19.30
N HIS A 216 -0.94 -1.13 -19.24
CA HIS A 216 -1.70 0.10 -19.50
C HIS A 216 -0.94 1.10 -20.37
N GLY A 217 0.14 0.67 -21.05
CA GLY A 217 0.84 1.48 -22.02
C GLY A 217 1.75 2.58 -21.48
N SER A 218 2.14 2.51 -20.20
CA SER A 218 3.15 3.46 -19.67
C SER A 218 4.49 3.26 -20.37
N GLN A 219 5.13 4.37 -20.74
CA GLN A 219 6.42 4.39 -21.42
C GLN A 219 7.45 5.17 -20.60
N PHE A 220 8.68 4.71 -20.65
CA PHE A 220 9.79 5.28 -19.90
C PHE A 220 11.03 5.37 -20.81
N ASP A 221 11.82 6.41 -20.67
CA ASP A 221 13.11 6.52 -21.34
C ASP A 221 14.18 5.58 -20.72
N THR A 222 15.41 5.63 -21.24
CA THR A 222 16.52 4.81 -20.74
C THR A 222 17.03 5.23 -19.35
N GLU A 223 16.65 6.40 -18.85
CA GLU A 223 16.90 6.83 -17.46
C GLU A 223 15.72 6.47 -16.53
N GLY A 224 14.65 5.92 -17.08
CA GLY A 224 13.45 5.57 -16.35
C GLY A 224 12.43 6.70 -16.23
N ASN A 225 12.66 7.87 -16.83
CA ASN A 225 11.67 8.95 -16.83
C ASN A 225 10.42 8.54 -17.59
N ARG A 226 9.26 8.87 -17.05
CA ARG A 226 7.99 8.64 -17.74
C ARG A 226 7.89 9.53 -18.98
N THR A 227 7.66 8.92 -20.13
CA THR A 227 7.46 9.61 -21.41
C THR A 227 5.99 9.59 -21.85
N ALA A 228 5.22 8.55 -21.48
CA ALA A 228 3.80 8.43 -21.80
C ALA A 228 3.08 7.48 -20.84
N GLY A 229 1.73 7.48 -20.90
CA GLY A 229 0.87 6.54 -20.19
C GLY A 229 0.52 6.95 -18.76
N PRO A 230 -0.17 6.08 -17.99
CA PRO A 230 -0.76 6.42 -16.69
C PRO A 230 0.19 6.35 -15.50
N ALA A 231 1.47 5.96 -15.66
CA ALA A 231 2.42 5.94 -14.55
C ALA A 231 2.58 7.35 -13.95
N PRO A 232 2.52 7.52 -12.61
CA PRO A 232 2.54 8.84 -11.99
C PRO A 232 3.95 9.46 -11.93
N ARG A 233 5.02 8.68 -12.09
CA ARG A 233 6.41 9.12 -11.94
C ARG A 233 7.38 8.21 -12.69
N ALA A 234 8.67 8.52 -12.61
CA ALA A 234 9.73 7.69 -13.17
C ALA A 234 9.76 6.28 -12.53
N LEU A 235 10.46 5.33 -13.18
CA LEU A 235 10.75 4.02 -12.59
C LEU A 235 11.58 4.18 -11.31
N ASP A 236 11.32 3.31 -10.35
CA ASP A 236 12.11 3.23 -9.12
C ASP A 236 13.54 2.78 -9.43
N ARG A 237 14.48 3.23 -8.63
CA ARG A 237 15.89 2.86 -8.73
C ARG A 237 16.36 2.09 -7.50
N TYR A 238 17.36 1.25 -7.70
CA TYR A 238 18.07 0.58 -6.61
C TYR A 238 19.27 1.40 -6.16
N GLN A 239 19.46 1.48 -4.85
CA GLN A 239 20.76 1.82 -4.30
C GLN A 239 21.75 0.68 -4.62
N PHE A 240 22.99 1.00 -4.84
CA PHE A 240 24.01 -0.01 -5.09
C PHE A 240 25.29 0.29 -4.30
N SER A 241 26.09 -0.73 -4.13
CA SER A 241 27.45 -0.62 -3.62
C SER A 241 28.35 -1.64 -4.31
N ILE A 242 29.64 -1.32 -4.42
CA ILE A 242 30.62 -2.26 -4.93
C ILE A 242 31.42 -2.79 -3.75
N ARG A 243 31.46 -4.11 -3.61
CA ARG A 243 32.19 -4.79 -2.54
C ARG A 243 32.96 -5.95 -3.13
N ASN A 244 34.29 -5.96 -2.94
CA ASN A 244 35.17 -6.99 -3.46
C ASN A 244 35.00 -7.26 -4.96
N GLY A 245 34.83 -6.19 -5.77
CA GLY A 245 34.63 -6.31 -7.21
C GLY A 245 33.23 -6.79 -7.65
N HIS A 246 32.27 -7.01 -6.72
CA HIS A 246 30.91 -7.39 -7.00
C HIS A 246 29.95 -6.19 -6.88
N LEU A 247 28.93 -6.18 -7.74
CA LEU A 247 27.81 -5.24 -7.70
C LEU A 247 26.75 -5.75 -6.72
N TRP A 248 26.47 -4.96 -5.68
CA TRP A 248 25.46 -5.26 -4.67
C TRP A 248 24.29 -4.30 -4.80
N LEU A 249 23.07 -4.82 -4.88
CA LEU A 249 21.85 -4.02 -4.78
C LEU A 249 21.50 -3.78 -3.32
N GLY A 250 21.15 -2.53 -3.02
CA GLY A 250 20.61 -2.12 -1.74
C GLY A 250 19.08 -1.93 -1.78
N GLU A 251 18.61 -0.94 -1.03
CA GLU A 251 17.21 -0.58 -0.98
C GLU A 251 16.76 0.07 -2.30
N ILE A 252 15.49 -0.15 -2.61
CA ILE A 252 14.82 0.55 -3.70
C ILE A 252 14.33 1.92 -3.23
N TYR A 253 14.39 2.91 -4.10
CA TYR A 253 13.91 4.26 -3.80
C TYR A 253 13.12 4.83 -4.97
N SER A 254 12.15 5.66 -4.64
CA SER A 254 11.29 6.31 -5.62
C SER A 254 11.97 7.50 -6.25
N VAL A 255 11.74 7.67 -7.55
CA VAL A 255 12.30 8.74 -8.37
C VAL A 255 11.16 9.54 -8.97
N SER A 256 11.23 10.87 -8.85
CA SER A 256 10.29 11.75 -9.53
C SER A 256 10.75 12.02 -10.98
N ARG A 257 12.02 12.38 -11.14
CA ARG A 257 12.63 12.75 -12.42
C ARG A 257 14.15 12.51 -12.39
N VAL A 258 14.73 12.31 -13.56
CA VAL A 258 16.18 12.27 -13.78
C VAL A 258 16.54 13.26 -14.86
N ASP A 259 17.46 14.18 -14.56
CA ASP A 259 18.04 15.12 -15.54
C ASP A 259 19.38 14.56 -16.01
N ALA A 260 19.73 14.81 -17.27
CA ALA A 260 20.88 14.25 -17.96
C ALA A 260 20.84 12.70 -18.03
N SER A 261 21.94 12.05 -18.36
CA SER A 261 21.99 10.60 -18.54
C SER A 261 23.31 9.99 -18.10
N GLY A 262 23.28 8.68 -17.80
CA GLY A 262 24.45 7.89 -17.49
C GLY A 262 25.19 8.37 -16.23
N ALA A 263 26.49 8.54 -16.33
CA ALA A 263 27.33 8.98 -15.23
C ALA A 263 27.04 10.43 -14.77
N GLN A 264 26.42 11.24 -15.62
CA GLN A 264 26.05 12.63 -15.33
C GLN A 264 24.59 12.79 -14.85
N ALA A 265 23.86 11.68 -14.67
CA ALA A 265 22.46 11.69 -14.29
C ALA A 265 22.26 12.34 -12.91
N ARG A 266 21.37 13.32 -12.82
CA ARG A 266 20.93 13.96 -11.57
C ARG A 266 19.56 13.41 -11.19
N ILE A 267 19.50 12.66 -10.12
CA ILE A 267 18.31 11.91 -9.69
C ILE A 267 17.55 12.74 -8.66
N HIS A 268 16.29 13.07 -8.97
CA HIS A 268 15.37 13.72 -8.06
C HIS A 268 14.54 12.63 -7.37
N ALA A 269 14.95 12.22 -6.17
CA ALA A 269 14.24 11.22 -5.39
C ALA A 269 12.90 11.77 -4.88
N PHE A 270 11.86 10.98 -4.94
CA PHE A 270 10.54 11.35 -4.44
C PHE A 270 10.37 10.90 -2.98
N LYS A 271 10.45 9.61 -2.74
CA LYS A 271 10.46 8.98 -1.42
C LYS A 271 10.92 7.53 -1.55
N ARG A 272 11.23 6.87 -0.44
CA ARG A 272 11.44 5.43 -0.43
C ARG A 272 10.11 4.71 -0.43
N LEU A 273 9.92 3.80 -1.38
CA LEU A 273 8.73 2.95 -1.50
C LEU A 273 9.16 1.48 -1.58
N GLY A 274 8.23 0.58 -1.31
CA GLY A 274 8.38 -0.83 -1.59
C GLY A 274 8.38 -1.12 -3.09
N ASP A 275 9.01 -2.22 -3.50
CA ASP A 275 9.00 -2.67 -4.88
C ASP A 275 7.61 -3.09 -5.31
N GLY A 276 7.15 -2.56 -6.44
CA GLY A 276 5.80 -2.82 -6.96
C GLY A 276 4.67 -2.12 -6.20
N GLU A 277 4.98 -1.28 -5.22
CA GLU A 277 3.97 -0.44 -4.59
C GLU A 277 3.59 0.72 -5.50
N PRO A 278 2.31 1.02 -5.65
CA PRO A 278 1.86 2.22 -6.36
C PRO A 278 2.27 3.46 -5.58
N ALA A 279 2.41 4.60 -6.26
CA ALA A 279 2.58 5.88 -5.60
C ALA A 279 1.38 6.13 -4.68
N THR A 280 1.62 6.32 -3.37
CA THR A 280 0.58 6.62 -2.40
C THR A 280 0.45 8.12 -2.24
N GLY A 281 -0.77 8.63 -2.22
CA GLY A 281 -1.05 10.04 -2.05
C GLY A 281 -1.88 10.62 -3.20
N PRO A 282 -2.16 11.93 -3.16
CA PRO A 282 -2.99 12.59 -4.17
C PRO A 282 -2.38 12.52 -5.58
N GLU A 283 -1.07 12.32 -5.68
CA GLU A 283 -0.34 12.26 -6.94
C GLU A 283 -0.88 11.19 -7.89
N SER A 284 -1.26 10.03 -7.35
CA SER A 284 -1.82 8.94 -8.15
C SER A 284 -3.23 9.24 -8.65
N LEU A 285 -3.97 10.12 -7.97
CA LEU A 285 -5.31 10.54 -8.33
C LEU A 285 -5.32 11.74 -9.28
N LEU A 286 -4.27 12.57 -9.22
CA LEU A 286 -4.17 13.79 -10.02
C LEU A 286 -3.51 13.55 -11.40
N TYR A 287 -2.93 12.38 -11.62
CA TYR A 287 -2.46 12.02 -12.95
C TYR A 287 -3.63 11.92 -13.95
N PRO A 288 -3.54 12.48 -15.17
CA PRO A 288 -2.40 13.19 -15.77
C PRO A 288 -2.39 14.70 -15.51
N PHE A 289 -3.26 15.22 -14.64
CA PHE A 289 -3.46 16.66 -14.46
C PHE A 289 -2.30 17.35 -13.74
N ASP A 290 -1.63 16.62 -12.86
CA ASP A 290 -0.44 17.10 -12.14
C ASP A 290 0.63 16.01 -12.14
N PRO A 291 1.40 15.85 -13.23
CA PRO A 291 2.53 14.95 -13.23
C PRO A 291 3.54 15.45 -12.19
N ILE A 292 3.93 14.57 -11.28
CA ILE A 292 4.91 14.87 -10.23
C ILE A 292 6.19 15.42 -10.87
N ARG A 293 6.51 16.65 -10.55
CA ARG A 293 7.70 17.37 -11.01
C ARG A 293 8.83 17.24 -10.01
#